data_2a54751b0affc91f685f8db856d20985
#
_entry.id   2a54751b0affc91f685f8db856d20985
#
_cell.length_a   1.000
_cell.length_b   1.000
_cell.length_c   1.000
_cell.angle_alpha   90.00
_cell.angle_beta   90.00
_cell.angle_gamma   90.00
#
_symmetry.space_group_name_H-M   'P 1'
#
loop_
_entity.id
_entity.type
_entity.pdbx_description
1 polymer ?
#
loop_
_entity_poly.entity_id
_entity_poly.type
_entity_poly.pdbx_seq_one_letter_code
_entity_poly.pdbx_strand_id
1 'polypeptide(L)'
;MSSDVLPPQRHLFEIPDTIAYLNCAYMSPLLRRVTEAGQNAVARKARPWEISPADFFTETEVARRLFATLLGGGASPDDVAIVPSASYAMAVACANLPLARGQSVLLLDEEFPSVILPWRERAREAGATAVLLPRPEDDDWTRVILDAIDERTAVAALPALHWTDGALIDLPRVAARLRAVGAALVVDATQSLGAMPFPLAEVRPDFLAAASYKWLLGPYSVGFLYVAPRHHDGRPIEYNWIIRAGSEDFTALSTYGEDFRFRRGARRFDVGETSNFALLPIDRKSVV
;
A
#
# COMPACT_ATOMS: atom_id res chain seq x y z
N MET A 1 -13.36 18.15 -25.51
CA MET A 1 -12.30 17.26 -25.01
C MET A 1 -12.43 15.96 -25.77
N SER A 2 -11.48 15.64 -26.65
CA SER A 2 -11.44 14.33 -27.31
C SER A 2 -11.28 13.29 -26.22
N SER A 3 -12.28 12.43 -26.03
CA SER A 3 -12.14 11.27 -25.17
C SER A 3 -11.27 10.27 -25.94
N ASP A 4 -9.96 10.34 -25.74
CA ASP A 4 -9.06 9.26 -26.18
C ASP A 4 -9.39 8.01 -25.36
N VAL A 5 -10.41 7.29 -25.83
CA VAL A 5 -10.75 5.97 -25.29
C VAL A 5 -9.58 5.06 -25.62
N LEU A 6 -8.94 4.53 -24.57
CA LEU A 6 -7.86 3.56 -24.73
C LEU A 6 -8.36 2.38 -25.57
N PRO A 7 -7.70 2.02 -26.68
CA PRO A 7 -8.13 0.87 -27.48
C PRO A 7 -8.01 -0.43 -26.68
N PRO A 8 -8.74 -1.50 -27.04
CA PRO A 8 -8.65 -2.77 -26.36
C PRO A 8 -7.21 -3.30 -26.26
N GLN A 9 -6.76 -3.60 -25.06
CA GLN A 9 -5.39 -4.05 -24.75
C GLN A 9 -5.28 -5.56 -24.54
N ARG A 10 -6.28 -6.34 -24.96
CA ARG A 10 -6.34 -7.79 -24.78
C ARG A 10 -5.08 -8.51 -25.27
N HIS A 11 -4.49 -8.04 -26.37
CA HIS A 11 -3.28 -8.61 -26.97
C HIS A 11 -2.06 -8.61 -26.04
N LEU A 12 -2.07 -7.76 -25.02
CA LEU A 12 -1.01 -7.68 -24.00
C LEU A 12 -1.10 -8.81 -22.98
N PHE A 13 -2.22 -9.53 -22.94
CA PHE A 13 -2.51 -10.58 -21.96
C PHE A 13 -2.60 -11.96 -22.62
N GLU A 14 -2.48 -13.01 -21.82
CA GLU A 14 -2.63 -14.39 -22.25
C GLU A 14 -4.03 -14.92 -21.91
N ILE A 15 -5.07 -14.20 -22.39
CA ILE A 15 -6.46 -14.53 -22.15
C ILE A 15 -7.04 -15.16 -23.44
N PRO A 16 -7.46 -16.44 -23.42
CA PRO A 16 -8.10 -17.07 -24.58
C PRO A 16 -9.37 -16.33 -25.02
N ASP A 17 -9.66 -16.32 -26.34
CA ASP A 17 -10.82 -15.60 -26.87
C ASP A 17 -12.17 -16.12 -26.34
N THR A 18 -12.19 -17.34 -25.85
CA THR A 18 -13.36 -17.97 -25.23
C THR A 18 -13.63 -17.50 -23.81
N ILE A 19 -12.74 -16.71 -23.19
CA ILE A 19 -12.87 -16.21 -21.81
C ILE A 19 -13.06 -14.70 -21.80
N ALA A 20 -14.16 -14.23 -21.23
CA ALA A 20 -14.37 -12.84 -20.85
C ALA A 20 -13.99 -12.67 -19.37
N TYR A 21 -12.73 -12.31 -19.08
CA TYR A 21 -12.29 -12.14 -17.70
C TYR A 21 -12.55 -10.70 -17.23
N LEU A 22 -13.44 -10.55 -16.24
CA LEU A 22 -13.89 -9.24 -15.74
C LEU A 22 -13.55 -9.03 -14.26
N ASN A 23 -12.91 -10.00 -13.58
CA ASN A 23 -12.74 -9.98 -12.12
C ASN A 23 -11.32 -9.58 -11.68
N CYS A 24 -10.80 -8.44 -12.17
CA CYS A 24 -9.54 -7.87 -11.65
C CYS A 24 -9.64 -7.45 -10.19
N ALA A 25 -10.85 -7.20 -9.68
CA ALA A 25 -11.10 -6.93 -8.27
C ALA A 25 -10.74 -8.11 -7.34
N TYR A 26 -10.77 -9.34 -7.86
CA TYR A 26 -10.28 -10.54 -7.17
C TYR A 26 -8.77 -10.72 -7.42
N MET A 27 -8.38 -10.87 -8.68
CA MET A 27 -6.98 -11.07 -9.09
C MET A 27 -6.84 -10.69 -10.57
N SER A 28 -5.86 -9.87 -10.92
CA SER A 28 -5.62 -9.53 -12.33
C SER A 28 -4.83 -10.61 -13.08
N PRO A 29 -5.03 -10.76 -14.39
CA PRO A 29 -4.09 -11.48 -15.22
C PRO A 29 -2.78 -10.68 -15.35
N LEU A 30 -1.65 -11.38 -15.44
CA LEU A 30 -0.37 -10.76 -15.73
C LEU A 30 -0.26 -10.38 -17.22
N LEU A 31 0.42 -9.28 -17.51
CA LEU A 31 0.84 -8.94 -18.87
C LEU A 31 1.88 -9.96 -19.36
N ARG A 32 1.92 -10.28 -20.66
CA ARG A 32 2.92 -11.19 -21.27
C ARG A 32 4.34 -10.81 -20.89
N ARG A 33 4.69 -9.50 -21.00
CA ARG A 33 6.01 -8.97 -20.60
C ARG A 33 6.33 -9.17 -19.12
N VAL A 34 5.32 -9.19 -18.28
CA VAL A 34 5.41 -9.41 -16.83
C VAL A 34 5.69 -10.88 -16.53
N THR A 35 4.99 -11.78 -17.22
CA THR A 35 5.23 -13.22 -17.14
C THR A 35 6.67 -13.58 -17.58
N GLU A 36 7.11 -13.03 -18.72
CA GLU A 36 8.48 -13.22 -19.22
C GLU A 36 9.54 -12.73 -18.23
N ALA A 37 9.33 -11.54 -17.63
CA ALA A 37 10.23 -11.02 -16.61
C ALA A 37 10.34 -11.95 -15.40
N GLY A 38 9.23 -12.55 -14.96
CA GLY A 38 9.21 -13.54 -13.89
C GLY A 38 9.96 -14.81 -14.22
N GLN A 39 9.78 -15.36 -15.41
CA GLN A 39 10.51 -16.55 -15.89
C GLN A 39 12.03 -16.29 -15.91
N ASN A 40 12.44 -15.14 -16.42
CA ASN A 40 13.86 -14.74 -16.46
C ASN A 40 14.42 -14.54 -15.05
N ALA A 41 13.65 -13.99 -14.13
CA ALA A 41 14.03 -13.77 -12.75
C ALA A 41 14.25 -15.10 -11.99
N VAL A 42 13.35 -16.08 -12.17
CA VAL A 42 13.49 -17.42 -11.62
C VAL A 42 14.72 -18.12 -12.23
N ALA A 43 14.93 -18.03 -13.55
CA ALA A 43 16.09 -18.61 -14.22
C ALA A 43 17.41 -18.00 -13.71
N ARG A 44 17.43 -16.68 -13.43
CA ARG A 44 18.58 -16.01 -12.83
C ARG A 44 18.88 -16.53 -11.41
N LYS A 45 17.84 -16.78 -10.60
CA LYS A 45 18.01 -17.32 -9.24
C LYS A 45 18.60 -18.74 -9.24
N ALA A 46 18.46 -19.49 -10.30
CA ALA A 46 19.15 -20.78 -10.47
C ALA A 46 20.68 -20.64 -10.61
N ARG A 47 21.18 -19.42 -10.86
CA ARG A 47 22.62 -19.07 -10.94
C ARG A 47 22.97 -18.01 -9.91
N PRO A 48 22.96 -18.32 -8.60
CA PRO A 48 23.09 -17.32 -7.52
C PRO A 48 24.42 -16.54 -7.55
N TRP A 49 25.45 -17.06 -8.18
CA TRP A 49 26.72 -16.35 -8.39
C TRP A 49 26.61 -15.13 -9.34
N GLU A 50 25.50 -14.98 -10.07
CA GLU A 50 25.19 -13.80 -10.89
C GLU A 50 24.47 -12.71 -10.11
N ILE A 51 24.11 -12.96 -8.82
CA ILE A 51 23.45 -12.01 -7.94
C ILE A 51 24.51 -11.27 -7.14
N SER A 52 24.61 -9.98 -7.36
CA SER A 52 25.54 -9.07 -6.68
C SER A 52 24.89 -8.38 -5.48
N PRO A 53 25.67 -7.80 -4.54
CA PRO A 53 25.12 -6.97 -3.46
C PRO A 53 24.20 -5.85 -3.93
N ALA A 54 24.47 -5.23 -5.08
CA ALA A 54 23.63 -4.16 -5.63
C ALA A 54 22.23 -4.65 -6.00
N ASP A 55 22.05 -5.91 -6.35
CA ASP A 55 20.75 -6.48 -6.74
C ASP A 55 19.75 -6.51 -5.58
N PHE A 56 20.23 -6.49 -4.33
CA PHE A 56 19.39 -6.41 -3.15
C PHE A 56 18.67 -5.05 -3.00
N PHE A 57 19.11 -4.03 -3.75
CA PHE A 57 18.58 -2.67 -3.61
C PHE A 57 18.03 -2.11 -4.92
N THR A 58 18.62 -2.45 -6.06
CA THR A 58 18.33 -1.82 -7.34
C THR A 58 16.85 -1.94 -7.75
N GLU A 59 16.29 -3.15 -7.71
CA GLU A 59 14.91 -3.39 -8.13
C GLU A 59 13.90 -2.74 -7.18
N THR A 60 14.18 -2.74 -5.87
CA THR A 60 13.34 -2.08 -4.87
C THR A 60 13.27 -0.58 -5.10
N GLU A 61 14.40 0.07 -5.39
CA GLU A 61 14.43 1.52 -5.65
C GLU A 61 13.75 1.88 -6.97
N VAL A 62 13.81 1.01 -7.98
CA VAL A 62 13.03 1.20 -9.22
C VAL A 62 11.53 1.10 -8.94
N ALA A 63 11.10 0.05 -8.22
CA ALA A 63 9.69 -0.14 -7.89
C ALA A 63 9.12 1.05 -7.09
N ARG A 64 9.88 1.59 -6.10
CA ARG A 64 9.49 2.79 -5.35
C ARG A 64 9.27 4.01 -6.26
N ARG A 65 10.22 4.27 -7.16
CA ARG A 65 10.09 5.41 -8.09
C ARG A 65 8.86 5.29 -8.97
N LEU A 66 8.60 4.10 -9.49
CA LEU A 66 7.44 3.84 -10.35
C LEU A 66 6.13 4.03 -9.56
N PHE A 67 6.06 3.46 -8.35
CA PHE A 67 4.88 3.62 -7.49
C PHE A 67 4.65 5.08 -7.08
N ALA A 68 5.70 5.82 -6.70
CA ALA A 68 5.60 7.24 -6.40
C ALA A 68 5.13 8.06 -7.62
N THR A 69 5.60 7.72 -8.82
CA THR A 69 5.14 8.34 -10.07
C THR A 69 3.66 8.04 -10.34
N LEU A 70 3.23 6.79 -10.16
CA LEU A 70 1.84 6.37 -10.33
C LEU A 70 0.92 7.08 -9.33
N LEU A 71 1.35 7.18 -8.08
CA LEU A 71 0.59 7.85 -7.02
C LEU A 71 0.47 9.36 -7.28
N GLY A 72 1.48 9.98 -7.91
CA GLY A 72 1.47 11.40 -8.26
C GLY A 72 1.44 12.32 -7.05
N GLY A 73 0.84 13.51 -7.23
CA GLY A 73 0.56 14.44 -6.12
C GLY A 73 1.77 14.91 -5.31
N GLY A 74 2.99 14.80 -5.86
CA GLY A 74 4.23 15.16 -5.19
C GLY A 74 4.84 14.04 -4.34
N ALA A 75 4.36 12.79 -4.45
CA ALA A 75 4.97 11.65 -3.78
C ALA A 75 6.43 11.45 -4.19
N SER A 76 7.28 11.19 -3.23
CA SER A 76 8.69 10.88 -3.41
C SER A 76 8.93 9.37 -3.24
N PRO A 77 9.95 8.80 -3.89
CA PRO A 77 10.40 7.43 -3.58
C PRO A 77 10.74 7.23 -2.10
N ASP A 78 11.13 8.30 -1.39
CA ASP A 78 11.39 8.26 0.05
C ASP A 78 10.11 8.06 0.89
N ASP A 79 8.94 8.30 0.31
CA ASP A 79 7.64 8.12 0.97
C ASP A 79 7.08 6.70 0.81
N VAL A 80 7.77 5.81 0.09
CA VAL A 80 7.26 4.49 -0.27
C VAL A 80 8.04 3.38 0.41
N ALA A 81 7.34 2.48 1.10
CA ALA A 81 7.85 1.19 1.57
C ALA A 81 7.33 0.05 0.70
N ILE A 82 8.13 -1.01 0.56
CA ILE A 82 7.72 -2.26 -0.09
C ILE A 82 7.27 -3.23 1.00
N VAL A 83 6.06 -3.72 0.86
CA VAL A 83 5.40 -4.58 1.84
C VAL A 83 4.85 -5.85 1.17
N PRO A 84 4.68 -6.96 1.90
CA PRO A 84 4.21 -8.20 1.30
C PRO A 84 2.69 -8.22 1.10
N SER A 85 1.96 -7.33 1.78
CA SER A 85 0.49 -7.31 1.75
C SER A 85 -0.09 -6.01 2.31
N ALA A 86 -1.35 -5.73 1.98
CA ALA A 86 -2.10 -4.63 2.61
C ALA A 86 -2.23 -4.82 4.14
N SER A 87 -2.37 -6.06 4.64
CA SER A 87 -2.40 -6.32 6.09
C SER A 87 -1.11 -5.94 6.80
N TYR A 88 0.06 -6.17 6.20
CA TYR A 88 1.33 -5.68 6.73
C TYR A 88 1.35 -4.15 6.80
N ALA A 89 0.90 -3.49 5.73
CA ALA A 89 0.79 -2.03 5.70
C ALA A 89 -0.15 -1.49 6.79
N MET A 90 -1.31 -2.13 7.02
CA MET A 90 -2.22 -1.77 8.11
C MET A 90 -1.57 -1.96 9.48
N ALA A 91 -0.79 -3.03 9.68
CA ALA A 91 -0.06 -3.24 10.93
C ALA A 91 0.99 -2.15 11.18
N VAL A 92 1.69 -1.68 10.13
CA VAL A 92 2.61 -0.53 10.22
C VAL A 92 1.84 0.71 10.66
N ALA A 93 0.71 1.03 10.03
CA ALA A 93 -0.12 2.18 10.40
C ALA A 93 -0.61 2.10 11.85
N CYS A 94 -1.13 0.93 12.28
CA CYS A 94 -1.57 0.67 13.64
C CYS A 94 -0.46 0.88 14.69
N ALA A 95 0.78 0.50 14.35
CA ALA A 95 1.92 0.63 15.26
C ALA A 95 2.42 2.08 15.39
N ASN A 96 2.06 2.96 14.45
CA ASN A 96 2.60 4.30 14.34
C ASN A 96 1.58 5.43 14.56
N LEU A 97 0.29 5.12 14.59
CA LEU A 97 -0.72 6.13 14.88
C LEU A 97 -1.14 6.06 16.36
N PRO A 98 -1.17 7.21 17.05
CA PRO A 98 -1.61 7.24 18.44
C PRO A 98 -3.08 6.90 18.57
N LEU A 99 -3.42 6.11 19.56
CA LEU A 99 -4.79 5.78 19.91
C LEU A 99 -4.86 5.62 21.43
N ALA A 100 -5.69 6.42 22.08
CA ALA A 100 -5.83 6.46 23.53
C ALA A 100 -7.21 6.02 23.99
N ARG A 101 -7.32 5.71 25.27
CA ARG A 101 -8.58 5.37 25.93
C ARG A 101 -9.65 6.44 25.68
N GLY A 102 -10.84 6.00 25.30
CA GLY A 102 -11.99 6.87 25.04
C GLY A 102 -12.03 7.49 23.64
N GLN A 103 -10.98 7.31 22.85
CA GLN A 103 -10.99 7.68 21.41
C GLN A 103 -11.64 6.59 20.56
N SER A 104 -11.87 6.90 19.29
CA SER A 104 -12.45 5.98 18.32
C SER A 104 -11.61 5.83 17.06
N VAL A 105 -11.72 4.65 16.45
CA VAL A 105 -11.26 4.35 15.09
C VAL A 105 -12.50 4.10 14.24
N LEU A 106 -12.67 4.86 13.15
CA LEU A 106 -13.77 4.66 12.21
C LEU A 106 -13.36 3.62 11.15
N LEU A 107 -14.22 2.65 10.94
CA LEU A 107 -14.12 1.56 9.97
C LEU A 107 -15.46 1.41 9.27
N LEU A 108 -15.49 0.84 8.08
CA LEU A 108 -16.75 0.50 7.43
C LEU A 108 -17.19 -0.91 7.81
N ASP A 109 -18.48 -1.13 7.95
CA ASP A 109 -19.02 -2.49 8.04
C ASP A 109 -18.81 -3.23 6.70
N GLU A 110 -18.69 -4.54 6.76
CA GLU A 110 -18.38 -5.40 5.61
C GLU A 110 -17.04 -5.04 4.89
N GLU A 111 -16.18 -4.21 5.50
CA GLU A 111 -14.86 -3.91 4.94
C GLU A 111 -13.94 -5.14 4.99
N PHE A 112 -12.92 -5.14 4.14
CA PHE A 112 -12.01 -6.27 4.00
C PHE A 112 -11.30 -6.58 5.33
N PRO A 113 -11.23 -7.85 5.76
CA PRO A 113 -10.74 -8.23 7.09
C PRO A 113 -9.34 -7.69 7.43
N SER A 114 -8.47 -7.55 6.44
CA SER A 114 -7.12 -6.99 6.63
C SER A 114 -7.10 -5.54 7.08
N VAL A 115 -8.18 -4.78 6.83
CA VAL A 115 -8.35 -3.43 7.37
C VAL A 115 -8.96 -3.50 8.76
N ILE A 116 -10.05 -4.25 8.94
CA ILE A 116 -10.81 -4.26 10.21
C ILE A 116 -10.03 -4.87 11.37
N LEU A 117 -9.44 -6.05 11.17
CA LEU A 117 -8.90 -6.85 12.27
C LEU A 117 -7.77 -6.14 13.04
N PRO A 118 -6.76 -5.53 12.39
CA PRO A 118 -5.68 -4.85 13.11
C PRO A 118 -6.19 -3.68 13.96
N TRP A 119 -7.14 -2.90 13.42
CA TRP A 119 -7.67 -1.74 14.12
C TRP A 119 -8.60 -2.11 15.27
N ARG A 120 -9.39 -3.18 15.14
CA ARG A 120 -10.21 -3.72 16.26
C ARG A 120 -9.32 -4.15 17.42
N GLU A 121 -8.27 -4.90 17.12
CA GLU A 121 -7.34 -5.36 18.15
C GLU A 121 -6.59 -4.18 18.78
N ARG A 122 -6.12 -3.24 17.98
CA ARG A 122 -5.45 -2.03 18.47
C ARG A 122 -6.37 -1.18 19.35
N ALA A 123 -7.64 -1.03 19.00
CA ALA A 123 -8.63 -0.33 19.79
C ALA A 123 -8.85 -1.03 21.15
N ARG A 124 -9.00 -2.36 21.14
CA ARG A 124 -9.13 -3.17 22.35
C ARG A 124 -7.95 -2.96 23.31
N GLU A 125 -6.72 -3.02 22.80
CA GLU A 125 -5.50 -2.81 23.59
C GLU A 125 -5.42 -1.40 24.18
N ALA A 126 -5.82 -0.39 23.42
CA ALA A 126 -5.78 1.01 23.86
C ALA A 126 -6.93 1.40 24.79
N GLY A 127 -7.96 0.56 24.94
CA GLY A 127 -9.22 0.94 25.60
C GLY A 127 -10.00 1.99 24.82
N ALA A 128 -9.83 2.01 23.50
CA ALA A 128 -10.54 2.81 22.53
C ALA A 128 -11.71 2.02 21.91
N THR A 129 -12.50 2.65 21.06
CA THR A 129 -13.64 2.02 20.39
C THR A 129 -13.37 1.88 18.89
N ALA A 130 -13.46 0.68 18.34
CA ALA A 130 -13.58 0.47 16.91
C ALA A 130 -15.05 0.64 16.51
N VAL A 131 -15.35 1.70 15.76
CA VAL A 131 -16.70 2.03 15.30
C VAL A 131 -16.86 1.50 13.88
N LEU A 132 -17.70 0.49 13.70
CA LEU A 132 -18.08 -0.04 12.40
C LEU A 132 -19.28 0.75 11.89
N LEU A 133 -19.09 1.50 10.83
CA LEU A 133 -20.13 2.31 10.21
C LEU A 133 -21.03 1.41 9.35
N PRO A 134 -22.35 1.38 9.58
CA PRO A 134 -23.24 0.50 8.84
C PRO A 134 -23.35 0.93 7.37
N ARG A 135 -23.61 -0.06 6.50
CA ARG A 135 -23.89 0.20 5.09
C ARG A 135 -25.08 1.15 4.94
N PRO A 136 -24.91 2.28 4.22
CA PRO A 136 -26.01 3.17 3.92
C PRO A 136 -27.00 2.53 2.91
N GLU A 137 -28.29 2.78 3.07
CA GLU A 137 -29.34 2.31 2.14
C GLU A 137 -29.23 2.96 0.75
N ASP A 138 -28.64 4.15 0.67
CA ASP A 138 -28.45 4.96 -0.53
C ASP A 138 -27.04 4.85 -1.13
N ASP A 139 -26.21 3.92 -0.62
CA ASP A 139 -24.81 3.72 -0.99
C ASP A 139 -23.89 4.97 -0.78
N ASP A 140 -24.37 6.02 -0.09
CA ASP A 140 -23.58 7.21 0.22
C ASP A 140 -22.71 7.00 1.48
N TRP A 141 -21.65 6.22 1.33
CA TRP A 141 -20.63 6.02 2.36
C TRP A 141 -20.01 7.33 2.84
N THR A 142 -19.85 8.31 1.92
CA THR A 142 -19.24 9.60 2.27
C THR A 142 -20.06 10.31 3.34
N ARG A 143 -21.36 10.34 3.21
CA ARG A 143 -22.26 10.96 4.19
C ARG A 143 -22.14 10.27 5.56
N VAL A 144 -22.26 8.95 5.58
CA VAL A 144 -22.18 8.18 6.84
C VAL A 144 -20.84 8.40 7.56
N ILE A 145 -19.73 8.43 6.82
CA ILE A 145 -18.42 8.71 7.38
C ILE A 145 -18.34 10.13 7.95
N LEU A 146 -18.81 11.14 7.19
CA LEU A 146 -18.77 12.54 7.63
C LEU A 146 -19.60 12.78 8.89
N ASP A 147 -20.77 12.15 8.99
CA ASP A 147 -21.68 12.24 10.14
C ASP A 147 -21.07 11.59 11.41
N ALA A 148 -20.23 10.58 11.23
CA ALA A 148 -19.59 9.86 12.34
C ALA A 148 -18.31 10.52 12.88
N ILE A 149 -17.71 11.47 12.15
CA ILE A 149 -16.45 12.13 12.58
C ILE A 149 -16.73 13.15 13.68
N ASP A 150 -16.23 12.89 14.88
CA ASP A 150 -16.31 13.77 16.05
C ASP A 150 -14.92 14.01 16.68
N GLU A 151 -14.87 14.74 17.80
CA GLU A 151 -13.62 15.08 18.52
C GLU A 151 -12.96 13.85 19.17
N ARG A 152 -13.64 12.72 19.30
CA ARG A 152 -13.08 11.47 19.81
C ARG A 152 -12.44 10.65 18.69
N THR A 153 -12.70 10.98 17.44
CA THR A 153 -12.13 10.27 16.29
C THR A 153 -10.63 10.50 16.26
N ALA A 154 -9.84 9.44 16.47
CA ALA A 154 -8.39 9.49 16.37
C ALA A 154 -7.89 9.05 14.99
N VAL A 155 -8.53 8.03 14.41
CA VAL A 155 -8.15 7.44 13.13
C VAL A 155 -9.41 7.10 12.34
N ALA A 156 -9.37 7.27 11.02
CA ALA A 156 -10.27 6.61 10.08
C ALA A 156 -9.43 5.71 9.16
N ALA A 157 -9.74 4.42 9.10
CA ALA A 157 -9.11 3.48 8.17
C ALA A 157 -10.16 3.05 7.14
N LEU A 158 -10.00 3.57 5.92
CA LEU A 158 -11.04 3.57 4.90
C LEU A 158 -10.48 3.12 3.55
N PRO A 159 -11.29 2.48 2.69
CA PRO A 159 -10.93 2.28 1.29
C PRO A 159 -11.20 3.56 0.48
N ALA A 160 -10.65 3.63 -0.74
CA ALA A 160 -11.07 4.66 -1.69
C ALA A 160 -12.42 4.35 -2.34
N LEU A 161 -12.75 3.05 -2.43
CA LEU A 161 -14.06 2.53 -2.81
C LEU A 161 -14.33 1.24 -2.04
N HIS A 162 -15.59 0.97 -1.73
CA HIS A 162 -15.96 -0.23 -0.98
C HIS A 162 -15.84 -1.48 -1.87
N TRP A 163 -15.18 -2.51 -1.37
CA TRP A 163 -14.77 -3.68 -2.18
C TRP A 163 -15.93 -4.58 -2.62
N THR A 164 -17.08 -4.53 -1.96
CA THR A 164 -18.24 -5.39 -2.27
C THR A 164 -19.13 -4.82 -3.36
N ASP A 165 -19.22 -3.49 -3.47
CA ASP A 165 -20.16 -2.82 -4.37
C ASP A 165 -19.50 -1.80 -5.32
N GLY A 166 -18.24 -1.40 -5.02
CA GLY A 166 -17.53 -0.39 -5.80
C GLY A 166 -18.00 1.05 -5.53
N ALA A 167 -18.79 1.29 -4.49
CA ALA A 167 -19.21 2.63 -4.11
C ALA A 167 -18.01 3.50 -3.74
N LEU A 168 -17.89 4.65 -4.40
CA LEU A 168 -16.79 5.60 -4.20
C LEU A 168 -16.99 6.42 -2.93
N ILE A 169 -15.90 6.68 -2.25
CA ILE A 169 -15.83 7.59 -1.10
C ILE A 169 -15.15 8.89 -1.52
N ASP A 170 -15.79 10.03 -1.25
CA ASP A 170 -15.18 11.36 -1.45
C ASP A 170 -14.09 11.60 -0.38
N LEU A 171 -12.94 10.91 -0.58
CA LEU A 171 -11.81 11.01 0.34
C LEU A 171 -11.30 12.44 0.54
N PRO A 172 -11.28 13.35 -0.45
CA PRO A 172 -10.94 14.75 -0.22
C PRO A 172 -11.81 15.42 0.85
N ARG A 173 -13.14 15.26 0.80
CA ARG A 173 -14.07 15.81 1.80
C ARG A 173 -13.88 15.15 3.18
N VAL A 174 -13.78 13.83 3.21
CA VAL A 174 -13.53 13.07 4.44
C VAL A 174 -12.21 13.50 5.09
N ALA A 175 -11.14 13.56 4.31
CA ALA A 175 -9.81 13.98 4.79
C ALA A 175 -9.82 15.42 5.33
N ALA A 176 -10.55 16.33 4.70
CA ALA A 176 -10.71 17.70 5.21
C ALA A 176 -11.39 17.72 6.58
N ARG A 177 -12.45 16.92 6.76
CA ARG A 177 -13.17 16.81 8.04
C ARG A 177 -12.32 16.16 9.13
N LEU A 178 -11.59 15.08 8.81
CA LEU A 178 -10.67 14.42 9.74
C LEU A 178 -9.58 15.39 10.22
N ARG A 179 -8.96 16.14 9.32
CA ARG A 179 -7.98 17.16 9.68
C ARG A 179 -8.56 18.23 10.62
N ALA A 180 -9.81 18.62 10.43
CA ALA A 180 -10.48 19.62 11.29
C ALA A 180 -10.61 19.17 12.74
N VAL A 181 -10.66 17.86 13.00
CA VAL A 181 -10.71 17.29 14.36
C VAL A 181 -9.36 16.69 14.81
N GLY A 182 -8.31 16.83 13.99
CA GLY A 182 -6.98 16.30 14.30
C GLY A 182 -6.83 14.79 14.17
N ALA A 183 -7.75 14.13 13.46
CA ALA A 183 -7.74 12.68 13.23
C ALA A 183 -6.83 12.30 12.05
N ALA A 184 -6.22 11.12 12.12
CA ALA A 184 -5.41 10.54 11.06
C ALA A 184 -6.27 9.78 10.04
N LEU A 185 -5.78 9.71 8.79
CA LEU A 185 -6.41 8.96 7.71
C LEU A 185 -5.47 7.87 7.19
N VAL A 186 -5.93 6.62 7.24
CA VAL A 186 -5.30 5.47 6.60
C VAL A 186 -6.17 5.00 5.44
N VAL A 187 -5.58 4.83 4.27
CA VAL A 187 -6.32 4.45 3.06
C VAL A 187 -5.88 3.07 2.57
N ASP A 188 -6.83 2.18 2.33
CA ASP A 188 -6.62 1.01 1.48
C ASP A 188 -7.02 1.34 0.03
N ALA A 189 -6.03 1.56 -0.83
CA ALA A 189 -6.23 1.86 -2.24
C ALA A 189 -6.13 0.62 -3.13
N THR A 190 -6.13 -0.59 -2.57
CA THR A 190 -5.97 -1.85 -3.31
C THR A 190 -7.01 -2.05 -4.40
N GLN A 191 -8.22 -1.53 -4.21
CA GLN A 191 -9.29 -1.66 -5.21
C GLN A 191 -9.38 -0.48 -6.19
N SER A 192 -8.58 0.56 -6.01
CA SER A 192 -8.66 1.78 -6.82
C SER A 192 -7.38 2.13 -7.58
N LEU A 193 -6.22 2.02 -6.93
CA LEU A 193 -4.95 2.45 -7.51
C LEU A 193 -4.55 1.53 -8.68
N GLY A 194 -4.28 2.14 -9.82
CA GLY A 194 -4.07 1.45 -11.09
C GLY A 194 -5.31 1.45 -11.99
N ALA A 195 -6.52 1.43 -11.41
CA ALA A 195 -7.78 1.56 -12.15
C ALA A 195 -8.21 3.03 -12.30
N MET A 196 -7.86 3.87 -11.32
CA MET A 196 -8.21 5.30 -11.32
C MET A 196 -7.12 6.13 -10.64
N PRO A 197 -6.99 7.43 -11.01
CA PRO A 197 -6.06 8.34 -10.34
C PRO A 197 -6.42 8.52 -8.85
N PHE A 198 -5.38 8.65 -8.01
CA PHE A 198 -5.58 8.97 -6.61
C PHE A 198 -5.23 10.45 -6.34
N PRO A 199 -6.12 11.26 -5.75
CA PRO A 199 -5.90 12.69 -5.51
C PRO A 199 -5.03 12.93 -4.26
N LEU A 200 -3.77 12.48 -4.28
CA LEU A 200 -2.87 12.49 -3.13
C LEU A 200 -2.70 13.88 -2.50
N ALA A 201 -2.55 14.92 -3.34
CA ALA A 201 -2.33 16.30 -2.87
C ALA A 201 -3.52 16.86 -2.09
N GLU A 202 -4.73 16.40 -2.35
CA GLU A 202 -5.97 16.82 -1.69
C GLU A 202 -6.24 15.96 -0.44
N VAL A 203 -6.15 14.65 -0.58
CA VAL A 203 -6.42 13.67 0.49
C VAL A 203 -5.36 13.75 1.57
N ARG A 204 -4.07 13.73 1.20
CA ARG A 204 -2.92 13.74 2.13
C ARG A 204 -3.05 12.72 3.27
N PRO A 205 -3.21 11.43 2.95
CA PRO A 205 -3.35 10.41 3.97
C PRO A 205 -2.09 10.30 4.83
N ASP A 206 -2.21 9.77 6.04
CA ASP A 206 -1.09 9.40 6.89
C ASP A 206 -0.35 8.19 6.34
N PHE A 207 -1.12 7.19 5.94
CA PHE A 207 -0.67 5.96 5.30
C PHE A 207 -1.63 5.57 4.17
N LEU A 208 -1.06 5.03 3.08
CA LEU A 208 -1.86 4.46 2.00
C LEU A 208 -1.26 3.13 1.57
N ALA A 209 -2.07 2.07 1.62
CA ALA A 209 -1.69 0.73 1.17
C ALA A 209 -2.23 0.42 -0.23
N ALA A 210 -1.46 -0.31 -1.04
CA ALA A 210 -1.95 -0.89 -2.29
C ALA A 210 -1.26 -2.24 -2.55
N ALA A 211 -2.03 -3.30 -2.73
CA ALA A 211 -1.53 -4.60 -3.13
C ALA A 211 -1.39 -4.68 -4.65
N SER A 212 -0.29 -5.28 -5.14
CA SER A 212 0.03 -5.27 -6.59
C SER A 212 -0.84 -6.18 -7.43
N TYR A 213 -1.34 -7.28 -6.88
CA TYR A 213 -1.94 -8.38 -7.64
C TYR A 213 -3.34 -8.12 -8.21
N LYS A 214 -3.89 -6.94 -7.95
CA LYS A 214 -5.18 -6.49 -8.48
C LYS A 214 -4.95 -5.47 -9.60
N TRP A 215 -5.36 -4.26 -9.40
CA TRP A 215 -5.36 -3.21 -10.43
C TRP A 215 -3.97 -2.70 -10.84
N LEU A 216 -2.94 -3.00 -10.05
CA LEU A 216 -1.55 -2.75 -10.44
C LEU A 216 -0.98 -3.84 -11.36
N LEU A 217 -1.73 -4.90 -11.68
CA LEU A 217 -1.38 -5.98 -12.60
C LEU A 217 -0.07 -6.71 -12.25
N GLY A 218 0.31 -6.66 -10.97
CA GLY A 218 1.55 -7.23 -10.44
C GLY A 218 1.37 -8.61 -9.81
N PRO A 219 2.42 -9.14 -9.17
CA PRO A 219 2.38 -10.44 -8.54
C PRO A 219 1.69 -10.41 -7.17
N TYR A 220 1.24 -11.58 -6.72
CA TYR A 220 0.84 -11.78 -5.32
C TYR A 220 2.06 -11.66 -4.40
N SER A 221 1.84 -11.26 -3.13
CA SER A 221 2.89 -11.04 -2.11
C SER A 221 3.84 -9.88 -2.39
N VAL A 222 3.45 -8.94 -3.22
CA VAL A 222 4.07 -7.62 -3.36
C VAL A 222 3.00 -6.55 -3.18
N GLY A 223 3.34 -5.49 -2.51
CA GLY A 223 2.51 -4.31 -2.35
C GLY A 223 3.35 -3.12 -1.91
N PHE A 224 2.69 -1.99 -1.82
CA PHE A 224 3.31 -0.72 -1.49
C PHE A 224 2.59 -0.05 -0.33
N LEU A 225 3.37 0.64 0.49
CA LEU A 225 2.88 1.50 1.54
C LEU A 225 3.44 2.91 1.32
N TYR A 226 2.57 3.86 0.99
CA TYR A 226 2.90 5.27 1.11
C TYR A 226 2.83 5.68 2.57
N VAL A 227 3.83 6.40 3.03
CA VAL A 227 3.95 6.94 4.38
C VAL A 227 4.15 8.44 4.27
N ALA A 228 3.26 9.22 4.85
CA ALA A 228 3.41 10.68 4.86
C ALA A 228 4.73 11.08 5.56
N PRO A 229 5.45 12.12 5.06
CA PRO A 229 6.78 12.50 5.58
C PRO A 229 6.83 12.71 7.10
N ARG A 230 5.72 13.14 7.72
CA ARG A 230 5.62 13.33 9.18
C ARG A 230 5.74 12.02 9.99
N HIS A 231 5.62 10.87 9.34
CA HIS A 231 5.73 9.53 9.96
C HIS A 231 7.01 8.79 9.56
N HIS A 232 7.94 9.42 8.83
CA HIS A 232 9.19 8.78 8.40
C HIS A 232 10.09 8.35 9.56
N ASP A 233 9.91 8.95 10.75
CA ASP A 233 10.66 8.58 11.96
C ASP A 233 9.94 7.54 12.82
N GLY A 234 8.87 6.96 12.30
CA GLY A 234 8.07 5.95 12.98
C GLY A 234 8.81 4.64 13.26
N ARG A 235 8.17 3.79 14.05
CA ARG A 235 8.69 2.50 14.48
C ARG A 235 8.40 1.42 13.43
N PRO A 236 9.42 0.71 12.90
CA PRO A 236 9.19 -0.49 12.08
C PRO A 236 8.52 -1.60 12.92
N ILE A 237 7.73 -2.45 12.27
CA ILE A 237 7.14 -3.63 12.91
C ILE A 237 8.04 -4.87 12.79
N GLU A 238 9.01 -4.81 11.89
CA GLU A 238 10.01 -5.84 11.67
C GLU A 238 11.41 -5.22 11.68
N TYR A 239 12.34 -5.82 12.41
CA TYR A 239 13.73 -5.39 12.49
C TYR A 239 14.59 -6.33 11.67
N ASN A 240 14.87 -5.93 10.43
CA ASN A 240 15.68 -6.70 9.50
C ASN A 240 16.93 -5.95 9.07
N TRP A 241 17.90 -6.64 8.46
CA TRP A 241 19.19 -6.07 8.09
C TRP A 241 19.07 -4.99 6.99
N ILE A 242 18.08 -5.13 6.08
CA ILE A 242 17.98 -4.28 4.88
C ILE A 242 17.46 -2.86 5.20
N ILE A 243 16.74 -2.69 6.31
CA ILE A 243 16.28 -1.36 6.75
C ILE A 243 17.34 -0.55 7.50
N ARG A 244 18.49 -1.13 7.77
CA ARG A 244 19.63 -0.45 8.40
C ARG A 244 20.31 0.48 7.40
N ALA A 245 20.67 1.69 7.83
CA ALA A 245 21.51 2.59 7.05
C ALA A 245 22.90 1.97 6.82
N GLY A 246 23.39 2.04 5.59
CA GLY A 246 24.66 1.42 5.19
C GLY A 246 24.59 -0.08 4.96
N SER A 247 23.38 -0.68 4.88
CA SER A 247 23.21 -2.11 4.58
C SER A 247 23.69 -2.51 3.17
N GLU A 248 23.94 -1.54 2.32
CA GLU A 248 24.54 -1.74 1.00
C GLU A 248 26.01 -2.23 1.08
N ASP A 249 26.71 -1.94 2.17
CA ASP A 249 28.05 -2.45 2.45
C ASP A 249 27.96 -3.78 3.21
N PHE A 250 28.06 -4.88 2.48
CA PHE A 250 27.99 -6.23 3.04
C PHE A 250 29.18 -6.56 3.96
N THR A 251 30.29 -5.82 3.87
CA THR A 251 31.47 -6.03 4.76
C THR A 251 31.17 -5.45 6.16
N ALA A 252 30.25 -4.52 6.28
CA ALA A 252 29.87 -3.86 7.53
C ALA A 252 28.59 -4.44 8.18
N LEU A 253 27.98 -5.49 7.63
CA LEU A 253 26.70 -6.02 8.14
C LEU A 253 26.77 -6.54 9.58
N SER A 254 27.92 -7.06 10.01
CA SER A 254 28.13 -7.58 11.37
C SER A 254 28.55 -6.52 12.40
N THR A 255 28.70 -5.25 11.98
CA THR A 255 29.07 -4.17 12.90
C THR A 255 27.83 -3.56 13.53
N TYR A 256 27.61 -3.84 14.81
CA TYR A 256 26.50 -3.31 15.61
C TYR A 256 27.05 -2.24 16.58
N GLY A 257 27.32 -1.04 16.06
CA GLY A 257 27.71 0.10 16.89
C GLY A 257 26.52 0.75 17.60
N GLU A 258 26.80 1.61 18.58
CA GLU A 258 25.76 2.39 19.28
C GLU A 258 24.98 3.32 18.35
N ASP A 259 25.55 3.67 17.18
CA ASP A 259 24.99 4.57 16.17
C ASP A 259 24.08 3.85 15.14
N PHE A 260 23.34 2.83 15.54
CA PHE A 260 22.37 2.18 14.64
C PHE A 260 21.35 3.20 14.13
N ARG A 261 21.29 3.36 12.82
CA ARG A 261 20.28 4.22 12.15
C ARG A 261 19.51 3.42 11.12
N PHE A 262 18.23 3.75 10.97
CA PHE A 262 17.42 3.23 9.88
C PHE A 262 17.74 3.93 8.57
N ARG A 263 17.44 3.27 7.46
CA ARG A 263 17.42 3.91 6.14
C ARG A 263 16.42 5.06 6.13
N ARG A 264 16.71 6.06 5.29
CA ARG A 264 15.91 7.27 5.19
C ARG A 264 14.49 7.00 4.70
N GLY A 265 13.55 7.77 5.21
CA GLY A 265 12.17 7.78 4.76
C GLY A 265 11.41 6.50 5.11
N ALA A 266 10.45 6.14 4.27
CA ALA A 266 9.60 4.96 4.45
C ALA A 266 10.35 3.62 4.35
N ARG A 267 11.59 3.60 3.84
CA ARG A 267 12.41 2.38 3.73
C ARG A 267 12.58 1.63 5.05
N ARG A 268 12.44 2.33 6.19
CA ARG A 268 12.46 1.67 7.51
C ARG A 268 11.28 0.72 7.75
N PHE A 269 10.22 0.84 6.95
CA PHE A 269 9.04 -0.01 7.03
C PHE A 269 9.03 -1.14 6.01
N ASP A 270 10.12 -1.30 5.26
CA ASP A 270 10.25 -2.43 4.32
C ASP A 270 10.18 -3.76 5.05
N VAL A 271 9.49 -4.69 4.42
CA VAL A 271 9.54 -6.09 4.86
C VAL A 271 10.95 -6.65 4.70
N GLY A 272 11.32 -7.59 5.56
CA GLY A 272 12.53 -8.40 5.38
C GLY A 272 12.50 -9.12 4.04
N GLU A 273 13.68 -9.27 3.43
CA GLU A 273 13.80 -9.84 2.09
C GLU A 273 13.00 -9.08 1.01
N THR A 274 12.86 -7.78 1.20
CA THR A 274 12.14 -6.89 0.27
C THR A 274 12.67 -6.99 -1.17
N SER A 275 13.92 -7.39 -1.36
CA SER A 275 14.55 -7.68 -2.67
C SER A 275 14.15 -9.06 -3.19
N ASN A 276 12.87 -9.37 -3.28
CA ASN A 276 12.42 -10.64 -3.85
C ASN A 276 12.82 -10.76 -5.32
N PHE A 277 13.85 -11.57 -5.58
CA PHE A 277 14.47 -11.70 -6.91
C PHE A 277 13.55 -12.30 -7.97
N ALA A 278 12.46 -12.95 -7.59
CA ALA A 278 11.47 -13.46 -8.52
C ALA A 278 10.33 -12.45 -8.74
N LEU A 279 9.79 -11.88 -7.68
CA LEU A 279 8.55 -11.09 -7.74
C LEU A 279 8.79 -9.61 -8.08
N LEU A 280 9.87 -8.97 -7.60
CA LEU A 280 10.11 -7.55 -7.90
C LEU A 280 10.35 -7.26 -9.38
N PRO A 281 11.11 -8.07 -10.16
CA PRO A 281 11.19 -7.88 -11.60
C PRO A 281 9.84 -8.00 -12.31
N ILE A 282 8.92 -8.83 -11.79
CA ILE A 282 7.54 -8.96 -12.26
C ILE A 282 6.81 -7.65 -11.98
N ASP A 283 6.81 -7.18 -10.74
CA ASP A 283 6.08 -5.98 -10.31
C ASP A 283 6.54 -4.73 -11.06
N ARG A 284 7.85 -4.51 -11.17
CA ARG A 284 8.42 -3.39 -11.93
C ARG A 284 7.90 -3.33 -13.38
N LYS A 285 7.67 -4.47 -14.01
CA LYS A 285 7.18 -4.53 -15.40
C LYS A 285 5.67 -4.35 -15.50
N SER A 286 4.92 -4.48 -14.40
CA SER A 286 3.48 -4.23 -14.38
C SER A 286 3.15 -2.73 -14.42
N VAL A 287 3.94 -1.90 -13.75
CA VAL A 287 3.69 -0.46 -13.53
C VAL A 287 4.26 0.43 -14.66
N VAL A 288 4.93 -0.13 -15.69
CA VAL A 288 5.55 0.65 -16.81
C VAL A 288 4.74 0.57 -18.08
#